data_e2e0cef3ac350218dbba44a6eab5cd89
#
_entry.id   e2e0cef3ac350218dbba44a6eab5cd89
#
_cell.length_a   1.000
_cell.length_b   1.000
_cell.length_c   1.000
_cell.angle_alpha   90.00
_cell.angle_beta   90.00
_cell.angle_gamma   90.00
#
_symmetry.space_group_name_H-M   'P 1'
#
loop_
_entity.id
_entity.type
_entity.pdbx_description
1 polymer ?
#
loop_
_entity_poly.entity_id
_entity_poly.type
_entity_poly.pdbx_seq_one_letter_code
_entity_poly.pdbx_strand_id
1 'polypeptide(L)'
;MSLFKGAGVALITPFNEDNSVNYEMLRTLVRRQIDGGTDAIIVCGTTGEPATMTEEEKLSVIKCVVDETAGQIPVIAGTGANCTQNVIDFSQKVEKLGVDGLLVVTPYYNKATQNGLYAHYAAIAGAVGLQIIMYNVPSRTGCNILPQTAARLGRD
;
A
#
# COMPACT_ATOMS: atom_id res chain seq x y z
N MET A 1 17.62 6.05 -2.83
CA MET A 1 17.70 4.92 -3.80
C MET A 1 16.26 4.62 -4.24
N SER A 2 16.01 4.27 -5.50
CA SER A 2 14.63 3.93 -5.97
C SER A 2 14.21 2.59 -5.35
N LEU A 3 12.96 2.48 -4.89
CA LEU A 3 12.40 1.26 -4.31
C LEU A 3 12.40 0.11 -5.32
N PHE A 4 12.05 0.39 -6.57
CA PHE A 4 12.16 -0.52 -7.71
C PHE A 4 12.26 0.28 -9.01
N LYS A 5 12.57 -0.41 -10.13
CA LYS A 5 12.53 0.14 -11.49
C LYS A 5 11.78 -0.85 -12.36
N GLY A 6 10.88 -0.35 -13.21
CA GLY A 6 10.08 -1.16 -14.12
C GLY A 6 8.60 -1.15 -13.78
N ALA A 7 7.91 -2.28 -13.92
CA ALA A 7 6.48 -2.42 -13.74
C ALA A 7 6.13 -2.97 -12.35
N GLY A 8 5.35 -2.20 -11.58
CA GLY A 8 4.73 -2.67 -10.33
C GLY A 8 3.27 -3.02 -10.56
N VAL A 9 2.83 -4.23 -10.22
CA VAL A 9 1.46 -4.68 -10.39
C VAL A 9 0.63 -4.49 -9.11
N ALA A 10 -0.55 -3.87 -9.26
CA ALA A 10 -1.56 -3.85 -8.20
C ALA A 10 -2.29 -5.21 -8.20
N LEU A 11 -1.98 -6.06 -7.24
CA LEU A 11 -2.51 -7.42 -7.14
C LEU A 11 -3.96 -7.41 -6.64
N ILE A 12 -4.81 -8.25 -7.22
CA ILE A 12 -6.15 -8.52 -6.70
C ILE A 12 -6.06 -9.42 -5.46
N THR A 13 -7.07 -9.35 -4.59
CA THR A 13 -7.28 -10.32 -3.52
C THR A 13 -8.36 -11.30 -3.95
N PRO A 14 -8.03 -12.59 -4.21
CA PRO A 14 -9.03 -13.57 -4.56
C PRO A 14 -9.82 -14.01 -3.32
N PHE A 15 -11.14 -14.16 -3.49
CA PHE A 15 -12.05 -14.63 -2.45
C PHE A 15 -12.70 -15.95 -2.85
N ASN A 16 -13.05 -16.76 -1.86
CA ASN A 16 -13.88 -17.94 -1.99
C ASN A 16 -15.37 -17.55 -2.06
N GLU A 17 -16.24 -18.51 -2.36
CA GLU A 17 -17.69 -18.28 -2.43
C GLU A 17 -18.30 -17.86 -1.07
N ASP A 18 -17.66 -18.21 0.04
CA ASP A 18 -18.04 -17.80 1.40
C ASP A 18 -17.46 -16.43 1.82
N ASN A 19 -16.86 -15.70 0.90
CA ASN A 19 -16.17 -14.42 1.08
C ASN A 19 -14.88 -14.48 1.90
N SER A 20 -14.38 -15.64 2.28
CA SER A 20 -13.04 -15.76 2.86
C SER A 20 -11.95 -15.56 1.80
N VAL A 21 -10.76 -15.10 2.22
CA VAL A 21 -9.62 -14.94 1.30
C VAL A 21 -9.14 -16.31 0.81
N ASN A 22 -8.98 -16.46 -0.52
CA ASN A 22 -8.42 -17.65 -1.14
C ASN A 22 -6.88 -17.55 -1.22
N TYR A 23 -6.20 -17.97 -0.17
CA TYR A 23 -4.74 -17.90 -0.08
C TYR A 23 -4.00 -18.79 -1.09
N GLU A 24 -4.58 -19.90 -1.53
CA GLU A 24 -3.98 -20.77 -2.55
C GLU A 24 -3.93 -20.04 -3.90
N MET A 25 -5.05 -19.46 -4.29
CA MET A 25 -5.12 -18.66 -5.51
C MET A 25 -4.23 -17.41 -5.40
N LEU A 26 -4.16 -16.77 -4.22
CA LEU A 26 -3.30 -15.60 -4.01
C LEU A 26 -1.82 -15.94 -4.28
N ARG A 27 -1.32 -17.06 -3.74
CA ARG A 27 0.04 -17.54 -4.02
C ARG A 27 0.26 -17.83 -5.51
N THR A 28 -0.73 -18.45 -6.16
CA THR A 28 -0.67 -18.70 -7.61
C THR A 28 -0.54 -17.40 -8.41
N LEU A 29 -1.28 -16.35 -8.01
CA LEU A 29 -1.19 -15.04 -8.65
C LEU A 29 0.18 -14.37 -8.41
N VAL A 30 0.74 -14.49 -7.22
CA VAL A 30 2.10 -13.97 -6.92
C VAL A 30 3.14 -14.65 -7.83
N ARG A 31 3.14 -15.98 -7.89
CA ARG A 31 4.08 -16.74 -8.76
C ARG A 31 3.94 -16.33 -10.21
N ARG A 32 2.70 -16.22 -10.70
CA ARG A 32 2.44 -15.78 -12.08
C ARG A 32 3.05 -14.41 -12.37
N GLN A 33 3.02 -13.48 -11.42
CA GLN A 33 3.63 -12.16 -11.61
C GLN A 33 5.16 -12.24 -11.64
N ILE A 34 5.75 -13.02 -10.76
CA ILE A 34 7.21 -13.25 -10.73
C ILE A 34 7.68 -13.91 -12.03
N ASP A 35 7.04 -14.99 -12.45
CA ASP A 35 7.35 -15.72 -13.69
C ASP A 35 7.14 -14.85 -14.94
N GLY A 36 6.19 -13.92 -14.88
CA GLY A 36 5.90 -12.96 -15.94
C GLY A 36 6.87 -11.77 -16.01
N GLY A 37 7.84 -11.67 -15.09
CA GLY A 37 8.85 -10.63 -15.08
C GLY A 37 8.36 -9.29 -14.52
N THR A 38 7.35 -9.29 -13.65
CA THR A 38 6.92 -8.09 -12.91
C THR A 38 8.03 -7.67 -11.94
N ASP A 39 8.32 -6.36 -11.86
CA ASP A 39 9.43 -5.82 -11.05
C ASP A 39 9.06 -5.51 -9.59
N ALA A 40 7.77 -5.41 -9.27
CA ALA A 40 7.28 -5.21 -7.90
C ALA A 40 5.81 -5.63 -7.77
N ILE A 41 5.38 -6.08 -6.59
CA ILE A 41 3.98 -6.35 -6.27
C ILE A 41 3.45 -5.30 -5.31
N ILE A 42 2.28 -4.71 -5.64
CA ILE A 42 1.54 -3.83 -4.75
C ILE A 42 0.36 -4.63 -4.19
N VAL A 43 0.42 -5.00 -2.92
CA VAL A 43 -0.62 -5.75 -2.21
C VAL A 43 -1.50 -4.79 -1.41
N CYS A 44 -2.78 -5.10 -1.25
CA CYS A 44 -3.76 -4.24 -0.55
C CYS A 44 -3.82 -2.80 -1.08
N GLY A 45 -3.44 -2.56 -2.35
CA GLY A 45 -3.83 -1.35 -3.07
C GLY A 45 -5.32 -1.39 -3.40
N THR A 46 -5.87 -0.34 -4.02
CA THR A 46 -7.31 -0.26 -4.37
C THR A 46 -7.82 -1.49 -5.14
N THR A 47 -7.01 -2.03 -6.04
CA THR A 47 -7.30 -3.23 -6.82
C THR A 47 -7.48 -4.49 -5.95
N GLY A 48 -6.79 -4.54 -4.80
CA GLY A 48 -6.88 -5.63 -3.83
C GLY A 48 -8.06 -5.52 -2.85
N GLU A 49 -8.95 -4.55 -3.05
CA GLU A 49 -10.20 -4.35 -2.29
C GLU A 49 -10.04 -4.29 -0.74
N PRO A 50 -8.99 -3.63 -0.19
CA PRO A 50 -8.75 -3.63 1.26
C PRO A 50 -9.86 -2.99 2.07
N ALA A 51 -10.74 -2.20 1.44
CA ALA A 51 -11.88 -1.56 2.10
C ALA A 51 -12.96 -2.56 2.52
N THR A 52 -12.99 -3.76 1.94
CA THR A 52 -13.94 -4.84 2.26
C THR A 52 -13.37 -5.88 3.22
N MET A 53 -12.12 -5.71 3.64
CA MET A 53 -11.38 -6.66 4.48
C MET A 53 -11.19 -6.15 5.90
N THR A 54 -11.20 -7.04 6.87
CA THR A 54 -10.76 -6.77 8.24
C THR A 54 -9.25 -6.46 8.30
N GLU A 55 -8.79 -5.90 9.40
CA GLU A 55 -7.35 -5.64 9.58
C GLU A 55 -6.55 -6.95 9.60
N GLU A 56 -7.08 -7.98 10.25
CA GLU A 56 -6.46 -9.31 10.34
C GLU A 56 -6.31 -9.96 8.96
N GLU A 57 -7.33 -9.86 8.12
CA GLU A 57 -7.28 -10.35 6.74
C GLU A 57 -6.22 -9.60 5.93
N LYS A 58 -6.17 -8.26 6.03
CA LYS A 58 -5.13 -7.45 5.35
C LYS A 58 -3.73 -7.87 5.78
N LEU A 59 -3.47 -8.00 7.08
CA LEU A 59 -2.17 -8.44 7.59
C LEU A 59 -1.82 -9.85 7.08
N SER A 60 -2.78 -10.77 7.07
CA SER A 60 -2.59 -12.14 6.59
C SER A 60 -2.33 -12.20 5.09
N VAL A 61 -3.04 -11.38 4.29
CA VAL A 61 -2.82 -11.25 2.84
C VAL A 61 -1.43 -10.69 2.55
N ILE A 62 -1.04 -9.61 3.24
CA ILE A 62 0.29 -9.01 3.07
C ILE A 62 1.39 -10.03 3.44
N LYS A 63 1.24 -10.71 4.58
CA LYS A 63 2.19 -11.74 5.01
C LYS A 63 2.31 -12.88 3.99
N CYS A 64 1.18 -13.37 3.47
CA CYS A 64 1.15 -14.40 2.44
C CYS A 64 1.92 -13.97 1.18
N VAL A 65 1.76 -12.72 0.73
CA VAL A 65 2.46 -12.19 -0.45
C VAL A 65 3.96 -12.07 -0.18
N VAL A 66 4.36 -11.55 0.98
CA VAL A 66 5.78 -11.44 1.38
C VAL A 66 6.44 -12.82 1.42
N ASP A 67 5.80 -13.80 2.05
CA ASP A 67 6.33 -15.16 2.15
C ASP A 67 6.46 -15.83 0.78
N GLU A 68 5.45 -15.68 -0.08
CA GLU A 68 5.46 -16.28 -1.40
C GLU A 68 6.45 -15.62 -2.35
N THR A 69 6.64 -14.29 -2.22
CA THR A 69 7.64 -13.55 -2.99
C THR A 69 9.07 -13.94 -2.59
N ALA A 70 9.28 -14.29 -1.32
CA ALA A 70 10.57 -14.74 -0.77
C ALA A 70 11.76 -13.83 -1.14
N GLY A 71 11.53 -12.51 -1.22
CA GLY A 71 12.54 -11.50 -1.54
C GLY A 71 12.98 -11.46 -3.01
N GLN A 72 12.32 -12.18 -3.93
CA GLN A 72 12.68 -12.18 -5.35
C GLN A 72 12.39 -10.83 -6.03
N ILE A 73 11.29 -10.17 -5.65
CA ILE A 73 10.92 -8.83 -6.09
C ILE A 73 10.33 -8.04 -4.90
N PRO A 74 10.42 -6.71 -4.90
CA PRO A 74 9.87 -5.89 -3.83
C PRO A 74 8.36 -6.04 -3.65
N VAL A 75 7.92 -6.07 -2.38
CA VAL A 75 6.51 -6.03 -1.98
C VAL A 75 6.19 -4.68 -1.37
N ILE A 76 5.19 -3.99 -1.93
CA ILE A 76 4.70 -2.70 -1.49
C ILE A 76 3.30 -2.88 -0.94
N ALA A 77 3.04 -2.49 0.30
CA ALA A 77 1.74 -2.66 0.92
C ALA A 77 0.92 -1.37 0.95
N GLY A 78 -0.36 -1.46 0.58
CA GLY A 78 -1.34 -0.40 0.75
C GLY A 78 -1.76 -0.26 2.21
N THR A 79 -1.41 0.88 2.84
CA THR A 79 -1.72 1.15 4.26
C THR A 79 -2.51 2.43 4.47
N GLY A 80 -2.79 3.20 3.39
CA GLY A 80 -3.44 4.49 3.47
C GLY A 80 -4.89 4.43 3.99
N ALA A 81 -5.27 5.41 4.80
CA ALA A 81 -6.61 5.65 5.31
C ALA A 81 -6.83 7.16 5.51
N ASN A 82 -8.03 7.54 5.90
CA ASN A 82 -8.39 8.95 6.13
C ASN A 82 -8.10 9.46 7.57
N CYS A 83 -7.62 8.59 8.46
CA CYS A 83 -7.18 8.93 9.81
C CYS A 83 -5.67 8.71 9.91
N THR A 84 -4.90 9.75 10.17
CA THR A 84 -3.42 9.70 10.24
C THR A 84 -2.93 8.67 11.25
N GLN A 85 -3.54 8.61 12.44
CA GLN A 85 -3.13 7.67 13.47
C GLN A 85 -3.36 6.21 13.04
N ASN A 86 -4.51 5.91 12.41
CA ASN A 86 -4.79 4.57 11.91
C ASN A 86 -3.77 4.15 10.82
N VAL A 87 -3.35 5.10 9.97
CA VAL A 87 -2.30 4.81 8.97
C VAL A 87 -0.98 4.49 9.65
N ILE A 88 -0.58 5.25 10.67
CA ILE A 88 0.64 5.02 11.42
C ILE A 88 0.60 3.65 12.09
N ASP A 89 -0.45 3.36 12.86
CA ASP A 89 -0.58 2.11 13.61
C ASP A 89 -0.57 0.89 12.70
N PHE A 90 -1.31 0.96 11.59
CA PHE A 90 -1.35 -0.12 10.61
C PHE A 90 -0.02 -0.26 9.85
N SER A 91 0.61 0.85 9.44
CA SER A 91 1.91 0.83 8.76
C SER A 91 3.01 0.23 9.60
N GLN A 92 3.05 0.51 10.91
CA GLN A 92 4.00 -0.09 11.85
C GLN A 92 3.79 -1.60 12.03
N LYS A 93 2.55 -2.09 11.94
CA LYS A 93 2.26 -3.54 11.94
C LYS A 93 2.74 -4.18 10.66
N VAL A 94 2.47 -3.53 9.51
CA VAL A 94 2.85 -4.00 8.18
C VAL A 94 4.37 -4.01 7.98
N GLU A 95 5.08 -3.00 8.47
CA GLU A 95 6.56 -2.94 8.45
C GLU A 95 7.20 -4.19 9.07
N LYS A 96 6.63 -4.70 10.17
CA LYS A 96 7.11 -5.91 10.85
C LYS A 96 6.90 -7.21 10.04
N LEU A 97 6.08 -7.15 9.00
CA LEU A 97 5.86 -8.30 8.10
C LEU A 97 6.95 -8.46 7.04
N GLY A 98 7.84 -7.46 6.90
CA GLY A 98 8.97 -7.51 5.97
C GLY A 98 8.65 -7.02 4.56
N VAL A 99 7.72 -6.09 4.41
CA VAL A 99 7.49 -5.38 3.14
C VAL A 99 8.61 -4.38 2.85
N ASP A 100 8.82 -4.05 1.59
CA ASP A 100 9.90 -3.15 1.14
C ASP A 100 9.47 -1.68 1.09
N GLY A 101 8.17 -1.41 1.06
CA GLY A 101 7.64 -0.05 1.02
C GLY A 101 6.13 0.01 1.24
N LEU A 102 5.63 1.23 1.35
CA LEU A 102 4.23 1.51 1.62
C LEU A 102 3.60 2.31 0.48
N LEU A 103 2.36 1.97 0.11
CA LEU A 103 1.51 2.77 -0.77
C LEU A 103 0.45 3.46 0.10
N VAL A 104 0.52 4.78 0.21
CA VAL A 104 -0.38 5.55 1.06
C VAL A 104 -1.26 6.46 0.20
N VAL A 105 -2.55 6.12 0.13
CA VAL A 105 -3.54 6.95 -0.55
C VAL A 105 -3.81 8.22 0.27
N THR A 106 -4.10 9.33 -0.42
CA THR A 106 -4.55 10.57 0.25
C THR A 106 -5.76 10.30 1.13
N PRO A 107 -5.90 11.02 2.28
CA PRO A 107 -7.12 10.96 3.08
C PRO A 107 -8.34 11.22 2.20
N TYR A 108 -9.27 10.28 2.19
CA TYR A 108 -10.53 10.36 1.46
C TYR A 108 -11.66 10.84 2.38
N TYR A 109 -12.75 11.34 1.79
CA TYR A 109 -13.96 11.78 2.49
C TYR A 109 -13.81 13.12 3.23
N ASN A 110 -12.84 13.31 4.10
CA ASN A 110 -12.65 14.47 4.98
C ASN A 110 -11.95 15.69 4.33
N LYS A 111 -11.61 15.63 3.02
CA LYS A 111 -11.15 16.75 2.18
C LYS A 111 -10.03 17.59 2.82
N ALA A 112 -8.90 16.98 3.09
CA ALA A 112 -7.74 17.64 3.68
C ALA A 112 -7.24 18.82 2.83
N THR A 113 -6.76 19.89 3.49
CA THR A 113 -6.04 21.00 2.84
C THR A 113 -4.61 20.58 2.44
N GLN A 114 -3.91 21.35 1.62
CA GLN A 114 -2.52 21.05 1.22
C GLN A 114 -1.58 20.97 2.42
N ASN A 115 -1.72 21.86 3.41
CA ASN A 115 -0.95 21.78 4.65
C ASN A 115 -1.35 20.56 5.50
N GLY A 116 -2.62 20.18 5.49
CA GLY A 116 -3.10 18.96 6.14
C GLY A 116 -2.53 17.71 5.48
N LEU A 117 -2.47 17.66 4.14
CA LEU A 117 -1.82 16.59 3.39
C LEU A 117 -0.33 16.48 3.73
N TYR A 118 0.37 17.62 3.73
CA TYR A 118 1.77 17.64 4.13
C TYR A 118 1.96 17.09 5.56
N ALA A 119 1.18 17.59 6.52
CA ALA A 119 1.28 17.13 7.92
C ALA A 119 0.96 15.63 8.07
N HIS A 120 -0.04 15.13 7.32
CA HIS A 120 -0.41 13.73 7.29
C HIS A 120 0.76 12.83 6.84
N TYR A 121 1.33 13.12 5.66
CA TYR A 121 2.44 12.32 5.12
C TYR A 121 3.73 12.46 5.95
N ALA A 122 4.04 13.66 6.44
CA ALA A 122 5.20 13.89 7.30
C ALA A 122 5.11 13.11 8.62
N ALA A 123 3.92 13.07 9.24
CA ALA A 123 3.70 12.29 10.46
C ALA A 123 3.86 10.78 10.22
N ILE A 124 3.36 10.26 9.08
CA ILE A 124 3.51 8.84 8.73
C ILE A 124 4.99 8.53 8.47
N ALA A 125 5.67 9.35 7.65
CA ALA A 125 7.09 9.16 7.33
C ALA A 125 7.99 9.21 8.57
N GLY A 126 7.64 10.06 9.55
CA GLY A 126 8.36 10.13 10.83
C GLY A 126 8.12 8.94 11.77
N ALA A 127 7.09 8.11 11.49
CA ALA A 127 6.69 7.01 12.36
C ALA A 127 7.13 5.61 11.86
N VAL A 128 7.59 5.50 10.60
CA VAL A 128 8.02 4.24 9.94
C VAL A 128 9.41 4.39 9.33
N GLY A 129 10.13 3.28 9.18
CA GLY A 129 11.44 3.23 8.52
C GLY A 129 11.39 2.98 7.01
N LEU A 130 10.20 2.78 6.44
CA LEU A 130 10.01 2.40 5.04
C LEU A 130 9.77 3.60 4.12
N GLN A 131 10.14 3.45 2.85
CA GLN A 131 9.80 4.41 1.81
C GLN A 131 8.28 4.43 1.55
N ILE A 132 7.73 5.63 1.33
CA ILE A 132 6.31 5.84 1.07
C ILE A 132 6.10 6.29 -0.37
N ILE A 133 5.23 5.57 -1.09
CA ILE A 133 4.68 6.00 -2.37
C ILE A 133 3.38 6.74 -2.08
N MET A 134 3.35 8.04 -2.37
CA MET A 134 2.13 8.86 -2.25
C MET A 134 1.16 8.52 -3.38
N TYR A 135 0.00 8.00 -3.03
CA TYR A 135 -1.03 7.63 -4.00
C TYR A 135 -2.10 8.72 -4.10
N ASN A 136 -2.13 9.41 -5.25
CA ASN A 136 -3.04 10.50 -5.53
C ASN A 136 -4.10 10.07 -6.56
N VAL A 137 -5.36 9.96 -6.15
CA VAL A 137 -6.48 9.53 -6.99
C VAL A 137 -7.72 10.41 -6.73
N PRO A 138 -7.72 11.67 -7.18
CA PRO A 138 -8.74 12.66 -6.83
C PRO A 138 -10.18 12.24 -7.13
N SER A 139 -10.38 11.47 -8.20
CA SER A 139 -11.71 10.96 -8.58
C SER A 139 -12.33 10.00 -7.56
N ARG A 140 -11.52 9.35 -6.72
CA ARG A 140 -11.98 8.44 -5.66
C ARG A 140 -11.96 9.07 -4.28
N THR A 141 -10.96 9.94 -4.02
CA THR A 141 -10.75 10.51 -2.68
C THR A 141 -11.44 11.86 -2.47
N GLY A 142 -11.75 12.57 -3.56
CA GLY A 142 -12.18 13.98 -3.49
C GLY A 142 -11.08 14.92 -3.00
N CYS A 143 -9.83 14.46 -2.99
CA CYS A 143 -8.66 15.17 -2.50
C CYS A 143 -7.52 15.05 -3.54
N ASN A 144 -6.82 16.15 -3.81
CA ASN A 144 -5.73 16.20 -4.78
C ASN A 144 -4.46 16.76 -4.15
N ILE A 145 -3.35 16.02 -4.24
CA ILE A 145 -2.02 16.54 -3.88
C ILE A 145 -1.54 17.42 -5.03
N LEU A 146 -1.33 18.70 -4.77
CA LEU A 146 -0.76 19.60 -5.77
C LEU A 146 0.74 19.33 -5.95
N PRO A 147 1.31 19.60 -7.15
CA PRO A 147 2.73 19.37 -7.42
C PRO A 147 3.67 20.04 -6.41
N GLN A 148 3.32 21.24 -5.93
CA GLN A 148 4.11 21.97 -4.92
C GLN A 148 4.15 21.23 -3.58
N THR A 149 3.02 20.61 -3.15
CA THR A 149 2.93 19.82 -1.93
C THR A 149 3.74 18.52 -2.05
N ALA A 150 3.64 17.84 -3.20
CA ALA A 150 4.44 16.66 -3.48
C ALA A 150 5.95 16.99 -3.50
N ALA A 151 6.34 18.08 -4.16
CA ALA A 151 7.73 18.51 -4.20
C ALA A 151 8.29 18.91 -2.82
N ARG A 152 7.45 19.48 -1.96
CA ARG A 152 7.83 19.77 -0.57
C ARG A 152 8.07 18.50 0.23
N LEU A 153 7.16 17.54 0.17
CA LEU A 153 7.30 16.24 0.83
C LEU A 153 8.52 15.44 0.36
N GLY A 154 8.91 15.60 -0.90
CA GLY A 154 10.09 14.92 -1.43
C GLY A 154 11.43 15.56 -1.09
N ARG A 155 11.42 16.79 -0.51
CA ARG A 155 12.63 17.49 -0.06
C ARG A 155 12.87 17.36 1.45
N ASP A 156 11.80 17.38 2.23
CA ASP A 156 11.80 17.39 3.70
C ASP A 156 11.83 15.94 4.25
#